data_92125afc0a20928f88b19aee1a397321
#
_entry.id   92125afc0a20928f88b19aee1a397321
#
_cell.length_a   1.000
_cell.length_b   1.000
_cell.length_c   1.000
_cell.angle_alpha   90.00
_cell.angle_beta   90.00
_cell.angle_gamma   90.00
#
_symmetry.space_group_name_H-M   'P 1'
#
loop_
_entity.id
_entity.type
_entity.pdbx_description
1 polymer ?
#
loop_
_entity_poly.entity_id
_entity_poly.type
_entity_poly.pdbx_seq_one_letter_code
_entity_poly.pdbx_strand_id
1 'polypeptide(L)'
;MSERGLETRQFGHRARLALSPALAVKADDQAHAARTMWNLLHAWWQMMPKEKRTLANADAAIRQARQDIDFLAVLPAQAAQAVLKTYFQAWKNCWAGRADAPNFKARFRSTLTVDVPQGRDLNIVRVHRRWGMASLPKIGRVRFRWTKDLPVGKQPGKENRITGARLVKDALGWHISFRVQTLERVPDAHQGPQVGIDVGITVPLALSDGETYEHGEWLTSREQARLLGLEQRAAQREKRRKPGERTSRRLHHTYDQIAGLRAKAKRRALDWQHKTTTDIARTYSVAVVEALQITMVKSARGTIEEPGKNVAQKSGLNRSISGEAWGRTVTMLTYKLARQGGTLAKVPAPGTSRRCSACGLTTPSSRQTQALFVCRNSDCGWSGNADHNAARNILHLYRMGHALIPAAGRAVARRAPRVQPATAR
;
A
#
# COMPACT_ATOMS: atom_id res chain seq x y z
N MET A 1 30.50 -27.26 -5.67
CA MET A 1 29.13 -26.75 -5.44
C MET A 1 29.19 -25.79 -4.27
N SER A 2 29.09 -24.48 -4.53
CA SER A 2 29.18 -23.45 -3.48
C SER A 2 28.01 -23.60 -2.50
N GLU A 3 28.29 -23.72 -1.21
CA GLU A 3 27.31 -23.64 -0.13
C GLU A 3 26.72 -22.22 -0.08
N ARG A 4 25.72 -21.96 -0.90
CA ARG A 4 24.98 -20.71 -0.83
C ARG A 4 24.09 -20.77 0.39
N GLY A 5 24.29 -19.79 1.29
CA GLY A 5 23.65 -19.71 2.58
C GLY A 5 22.12 -19.70 2.51
N LEU A 6 21.51 -20.15 3.59
CA LEU A 6 20.08 -20.00 3.85
C LEU A 6 19.83 -18.60 4.40
N GLU A 7 18.74 -17.97 3.99
CA GLU A 7 18.31 -16.68 4.56
C GLU A 7 16.90 -16.75 5.14
N THR A 8 16.70 -16.06 6.25
CA THR A 8 15.36 -15.91 6.84
C THR A 8 14.59 -14.85 6.10
N ARG A 9 13.46 -15.23 5.51
CA ARG A 9 12.53 -14.31 4.85
C ARG A 9 11.25 -14.14 5.64
N GLN A 10 10.72 -12.92 5.62
CA GLN A 10 9.43 -12.61 6.22
C GLN A 10 8.48 -12.04 5.16
N PHE A 11 7.25 -12.51 5.17
CA PHE A 11 6.21 -12.02 4.27
C PHE A 11 4.82 -12.06 4.91
N GLY A 12 3.92 -11.24 4.35
CA GLY A 12 2.51 -11.23 4.73
C GLY A 12 1.68 -12.11 3.83
N HIS A 13 0.84 -12.97 4.40
CA HIS A 13 -0.19 -13.70 3.67
C HIS A 13 -1.57 -13.26 4.11
N ARG A 14 -2.32 -12.60 3.21
CA ARG A 14 -3.68 -12.11 3.49
C ARG A 14 -4.73 -13.10 3.02
N ALA A 15 -5.65 -13.46 3.92
CA ALA A 15 -6.78 -14.33 3.64
C ALA A 15 -8.11 -13.69 4.09
N ARG A 16 -9.21 -14.01 3.40
CA ARG A 16 -10.55 -13.56 3.80
C ARG A 16 -11.04 -14.40 4.96
N LEU A 17 -11.56 -13.75 6.01
CA LEU A 17 -12.27 -14.38 7.11
C LEU A 17 -13.73 -14.62 6.75
N ALA A 18 -14.27 -15.76 7.18
CA ALA A 18 -15.69 -16.06 7.19
C ALA A 18 -16.16 -16.06 8.65
N LEU A 19 -16.65 -14.92 9.10
CA LEU A 19 -17.16 -14.72 10.46
C LEU A 19 -18.68 -14.87 10.47
N SER A 20 -19.23 -15.53 11.49
CA SER A 20 -20.64 -15.40 11.83
C SER A 20 -20.92 -13.96 12.33
N PRO A 21 -22.19 -13.51 12.34
CA PRO A 21 -22.54 -12.19 12.89
C PRO A 21 -22.00 -11.98 14.31
N ALA A 22 -22.14 -12.96 15.19
CA ALA A 22 -21.65 -12.87 16.57
C ALA A 22 -20.12 -12.73 16.66
N LEU A 23 -19.36 -13.48 15.83
CA LEU A 23 -17.89 -13.36 15.80
C LEU A 23 -17.44 -12.03 15.17
N ALA A 24 -18.21 -11.51 14.20
CA ALA A 24 -17.94 -10.21 13.59
C ALA A 24 -18.10 -9.07 14.60
N VAL A 25 -19.13 -9.11 15.45
CA VAL A 25 -19.31 -8.15 16.55
C VAL A 25 -18.11 -8.18 17.49
N LYS A 26 -17.68 -9.35 17.96
CA LYS A 26 -16.49 -9.48 18.83
C LYS A 26 -15.23 -8.91 18.17
N ALA A 27 -15.05 -9.12 16.88
CA ALA A 27 -13.93 -8.56 16.14
C ALA A 27 -14.02 -7.03 16.01
N ASP A 28 -15.22 -6.49 15.78
CA ASP A 28 -15.49 -5.06 15.76
C ASP A 28 -15.19 -4.42 17.13
N ASP A 29 -15.65 -5.02 18.23
CA ASP A 29 -15.42 -4.52 19.59
C ASP A 29 -13.93 -4.46 19.92
N GLN A 30 -13.18 -5.52 19.64
CA GLN A 30 -11.73 -5.51 19.82
C GLN A 30 -11.04 -4.43 19.00
N ALA A 31 -11.45 -4.24 17.76
CA ALA A 31 -10.83 -3.23 16.88
C ALA A 31 -11.20 -1.79 17.32
N HIS A 32 -12.40 -1.61 17.84
CA HIS A 32 -12.80 -0.35 18.47
C HIS A 32 -12.00 -0.08 19.74
N ALA A 33 -11.81 -1.08 20.61
CA ALA A 33 -10.97 -0.98 21.81
C ALA A 33 -9.51 -0.66 21.45
N ALA A 34 -8.94 -1.32 20.42
CA ALA A 34 -7.59 -1.03 19.94
C ALA A 34 -7.44 0.40 19.42
N ARG A 35 -8.44 0.92 18.70
CA ARG A 35 -8.44 2.32 18.24
C ARG A 35 -8.55 3.30 19.41
N THR A 36 -9.45 3.04 20.35
CA THR A 36 -9.61 3.89 21.55
C THR A 36 -8.33 3.91 22.36
N MET A 37 -7.68 2.76 22.54
CA MET A 37 -6.40 2.68 23.23
C MET A 37 -5.30 3.49 22.53
N TRP A 38 -5.23 3.47 21.20
CA TRP A 38 -4.32 4.35 20.45
C TRP A 38 -4.61 5.84 20.76
N ASN A 39 -5.87 6.23 20.80
CA ASN A 39 -6.26 7.60 21.07
C ASN A 39 -5.96 8.01 22.52
N LEU A 40 -6.16 7.11 23.48
CA LEU A 40 -5.76 7.34 24.88
C LEU A 40 -4.25 7.48 25.03
N LEU A 41 -3.46 6.65 24.35
CA LEU A 41 -2.01 6.80 24.30
C LEU A 41 -1.60 8.14 23.69
N HIS A 42 -2.30 8.59 22.67
CA HIS A 42 -1.98 9.87 22.02
C HIS A 42 -2.34 11.05 22.93
N ALA A 43 -3.47 11.02 23.61
CA ALA A 43 -3.85 12.02 24.62
C ALA A 43 -2.85 12.03 25.80
N TRP A 44 -2.53 10.85 26.33
CA TRP A 44 -1.53 10.68 27.39
C TRP A 44 -0.18 11.26 26.98
N TRP A 45 0.29 10.97 25.76
CA TRP A 45 1.55 11.50 25.22
C TRP A 45 1.57 13.03 25.16
N GLN A 46 0.46 13.66 24.79
CA GLN A 46 0.36 15.12 24.72
C GLN A 46 0.43 15.77 26.11
N MET A 47 -0.20 15.14 27.11
CA MET A 47 -0.26 15.64 28.49
C MET A 47 1.04 15.40 29.28
N MET A 48 1.79 14.34 28.97
CA MET A 48 3.00 13.97 29.71
C MET A 48 4.19 14.87 29.38
N PRO A 49 4.98 15.28 30.38
CA PRO A 49 6.30 15.88 30.19
C PRO A 49 7.21 14.94 29.36
N LYS A 50 8.16 15.53 28.61
CA LYS A 50 9.02 14.76 27.71
C LYS A 50 9.78 13.64 28.41
N GLU A 51 10.28 13.90 29.63
CA GLU A 51 11.06 12.98 30.46
C GLU A 51 10.25 11.75 30.89
N LYS A 52 8.93 11.90 31.01
CA LYS A 52 8.00 10.82 31.41
C LYS A 52 7.43 10.03 30.21
N ARG A 53 7.71 10.44 28.96
CA ARG A 53 7.21 9.77 27.74
C ARG A 53 7.97 8.47 27.45
N THR A 54 8.09 7.60 28.42
CA THR A 54 8.77 6.31 28.29
C THR A 54 7.78 5.18 27.96
N LEU A 55 8.31 4.10 27.39
CA LEU A 55 7.52 2.90 27.09
C LEU A 55 6.94 2.28 28.36
N ALA A 56 7.72 2.28 29.46
CA ALA A 56 7.31 1.73 30.76
C ALA A 56 6.13 2.52 31.37
N ASN A 57 6.21 3.86 31.39
CA ASN A 57 5.13 4.69 31.92
C ASN A 57 3.85 4.57 31.06
N ALA A 58 4.00 4.49 29.74
CA ALA A 58 2.86 4.28 28.85
C ALA A 58 2.24 2.89 29.03
N ASP A 59 3.03 1.86 29.31
CA ASP A 59 2.55 0.51 29.61
C ASP A 59 1.76 0.48 30.92
N ALA A 60 2.27 1.14 31.96
CA ALA A 60 1.56 1.29 33.23
C ALA A 60 0.23 2.01 33.05
N ALA A 61 0.21 3.13 32.30
CA ALA A 61 -1.01 3.87 31.99
C ALA A 61 -2.05 3.02 31.22
N ILE A 62 -1.62 2.21 30.25
CA ILE A 62 -2.51 1.28 29.53
C ILE A 62 -3.07 0.20 30.45
N ARG A 63 -2.24 -0.37 31.34
CA ARG A 63 -2.73 -1.38 32.29
C ARG A 63 -3.79 -0.80 33.19
N GLN A 64 -3.57 0.39 33.74
CA GLN A 64 -4.55 1.09 34.56
C GLN A 64 -5.84 1.37 33.78
N ALA A 65 -5.73 1.98 32.60
CA ALA A 65 -6.91 2.27 31.78
C ALA A 65 -7.75 1.03 31.44
N ARG A 66 -7.12 -0.14 31.34
CA ARG A 66 -7.83 -1.41 31.08
C ARG A 66 -8.53 -1.97 32.33
N GLN A 67 -8.12 -1.57 33.52
CA GLN A 67 -8.81 -1.89 34.78
C GLN A 67 -9.99 -0.95 35.00
N ASP A 68 -9.82 0.33 34.70
CA ASP A 68 -10.83 1.36 34.95
C ASP A 68 -11.92 1.40 33.86
N ILE A 69 -11.66 0.87 32.66
CA ILE A 69 -12.57 0.96 31.51
C ILE A 69 -12.86 -0.44 30.97
N ASP A 70 -13.98 -1.03 31.34
CA ASP A 70 -14.39 -2.39 30.94
C ASP A 70 -14.35 -2.63 29.44
N PHE A 71 -14.74 -1.63 28.64
CA PHE A 71 -14.70 -1.72 27.20
C PHE A 71 -13.30 -2.00 26.66
N LEU A 72 -12.23 -1.56 27.32
CA LEU A 72 -10.85 -1.85 26.89
C LEU A 72 -10.42 -3.27 27.28
N ALA A 73 -11.08 -3.88 28.25
CA ALA A 73 -10.79 -5.25 28.66
C ALA A 73 -11.14 -6.30 27.60
N VAL A 74 -12.03 -5.98 26.63
CA VAL A 74 -12.34 -6.91 25.50
C VAL A 74 -11.11 -7.18 24.61
N LEU A 75 -10.16 -6.23 24.56
CA LEU A 75 -8.93 -6.41 23.81
C LEU A 75 -7.96 -7.34 24.58
N PRO A 76 -7.43 -8.40 23.98
CA PRO A 76 -6.41 -9.24 24.61
C PRO A 76 -5.19 -8.42 25.05
N ALA A 77 -4.57 -8.78 26.18
CA ALA A 77 -3.42 -8.05 26.73
C ALA A 77 -2.26 -7.91 25.71
N GLN A 78 -1.98 -8.99 24.98
CA GLN A 78 -0.95 -8.99 23.96
C GLN A 78 -1.29 -8.06 22.77
N ALA A 79 -2.57 -7.96 22.40
CA ALA A 79 -3.01 -7.01 21.37
C ALA A 79 -2.90 -5.56 21.86
N ALA A 80 -3.17 -5.30 23.15
CA ALA A 80 -2.93 -4.01 23.78
C ALA A 80 -1.45 -3.60 23.74
N GLN A 81 -0.55 -4.54 24.10
CA GLN A 81 0.90 -4.37 23.99
C GLN A 81 1.34 -4.10 22.53
N ALA A 82 0.68 -4.73 21.55
CA ALA A 82 0.96 -4.48 20.13
C ALA A 82 0.54 -3.07 19.71
N VAL A 83 -0.57 -2.52 20.24
CA VAL A 83 -0.96 -1.12 20.02
C VAL A 83 0.11 -0.17 20.58
N LEU A 84 0.55 -0.40 21.83
CA LEU A 84 1.61 0.38 22.47
C LEU A 84 2.89 0.39 21.64
N LYS A 85 3.41 -0.78 21.27
CA LYS A 85 4.62 -0.90 20.43
C LYS A 85 4.46 -0.20 19.08
N THR A 86 3.30 -0.31 18.46
CA THR A 86 3.00 0.35 17.18
C THR A 86 2.98 1.87 17.33
N TYR A 87 2.45 2.39 18.44
CA TYR A 87 2.42 3.83 18.73
C TYR A 87 3.84 4.40 18.90
N PHE A 88 4.67 3.75 19.69
CA PHE A 88 6.07 4.16 19.86
C PHE A 88 6.88 4.01 18.56
N GLN A 89 6.62 2.99 17.75
CA GLN A 89 7.25 2.85 16.45
C GLN A 89 6.84 3.97 15.48
N ALA A 90 5.59 4.45 15.57
CA ALA A 90 5.15 5.60 14.78
C ALA A 90 5.93 6.87 15.11
N TRP A 91 6.20 7.12 16.40
CA TRP A 91 7.08 8.22 16.82
C TRP A 91 8.52 8.04 16.34
N LYS A 92 9.09 6.84 16.46
CA LYS A 92 10.43 6.54 15.91
C LYS A 92 10.50 6.81 14.40
N ASN A 93 9.45 6.48 13.66
CA ASN A 93 9.37 6.75 12.23
C ASN A 93 9.26 8.27 11.93
N CYS A 94 8.53 9.01 12.76
CA CYS A 94 8.42 10.46 12.67
C CYS A 94 9.78 11.14 12.91
N TRP A 95 10.46 10.80 13.98
CA TRP A 95 11.78 11.36 14.29
C TRP A 95 12.84 11.02 13.25
N ALA A 96 12.72 9.85 12.62
CA ALA A 96 13.58 9.45 11.50
C ALA A 96 13.16 10.07 10.15
N GLY A 97 12.18 10.99 10.10
CA GLY A 97 11.69 11.63 8.88
C GLY A 97 10.96 10.69 7.90
N ARG A 98 10.59 9.48 8.33
CA ARG A 98 9.93 8.48 7.48
C ARG A 98 8.41 8.63 7.43
N ALA A 99 7.82 9.30 8.41
CA ALA A 99 6.38 9.52 8.50
C ALA A 99 6.07 10.82 9.24
N ASP A 100 4.83 11.29 9.10
CA ASP A 100 4.33 12.40 9.90
C ASP A 100 4.10 11.95 11.37
N ALA A 101 3.97 12.93 12.29
CA ALA A 101 3.66 12.65 13.68
C ALA A 101 2.36 11.84 13.84
N PRO A 102 2.31 10.93 14.81
CA PRO A 102 1.06 10.23 15.13
C PRO A 102 -0.07 11.23 15.44
N ASN A 103 -1.29 10.87 15.07
CA ASN A 103 -2.49 11.67 15.31
C ASN A 103 -3.64 10.79 15.83
N PHE A 104 -4.73 11.44 16.27
CA PHE A 104 -5.96 10.75 16.67
C PHE A 104 -6.57 9.96 15.51
N LYS A 105 -7.02 8.76 15.79
CA LYS A 105 -7.71 7.89 14.84
C LYS A 105 -9.22 8.16 14.87
N ALA A 106 -9.72 8.84 13.84
CA ALA A 106 -11.15 9.13 13.72
C ALA A 106 -11.97 7.86 13.45
N ARG A 107 -13.18 7.80 14.05
CA ARG A 107 -14.08 6.62 14.00
C ARG A 107 -14.37 6.14 12.58
N PHE A 108 -14.64 7.05 11.65
CA PHE A 108 -15.09 6.72 10.29
C PHE A 108 -13.99 6.79 9.23
N ARG A 109 -12.79 7.26 9.59
CA ARG A 109 -11.66 7.39 8.66
C ARG A 109 -10.56 6.36 8.90
N SER A 110 -10.53 5.75 10.09
CA SER A 110 -9.49 4.80 10.46
C SER A 110 -9.92 3.36 10.15
N THR A 111 -9.04 2.63 9.50
CA THR A 111 -9.23 1.19 9.27
C THR A 111 -9.24 0.45 10.60
N LEU A 112 -10.26 -0.37 10.83
CA LEU A 112 -10.35 -1.22 12.00
C LEU A 112 -9.33 -2.36 11.90
N THR A 113 -8.47 -2.46 12.91
CA THR A 113 -7.41 -3.48 12.94
C THR A 113 -7.21 -4.00 14.36
N VAL A 114 -6.92 -5.30 14.46
CA VAL A 114 -6.46 -5.95 15.69
C VAL A 114 -5.20 -6.73 15.39
N ASP A 115 -4.16 -6.57 16.18
CA ASP A 115 -2.92 -7.33 16.06
C ASP A 115 -2.93 -8.53 16.98
N VAL A 116 -2.56 -9.70 16.47
CA VAL A 116 -2.31 -10.93 17.24
C VAL A 116 -0.81 -11.22 17.11
N PRO A 117 0.00 -10.74 18.07
CA PRO A 117 1.45 -10.73 17.92
C PRO A 117 2.10 -12.10 18.09
N GLN A 118 1.39 -13.10 18.60
CA GLN A 118 1.91 -14.44 18.83
C GLN A 118 1.28 -15.46 17.88
N GLY A 119 2.08 -16.03 16.99
CA GLY A 119 1.61 -16.99 15.99
C GLY A 119 1.15 -18.31 16.60
N ARG A 120 1.76 -18.73 17.71
CA ARG A 120 1.39 -19.97 18.42
C ARG A 120 -0.05 -19.96 18.93
N ASP A 121 -0.58 -18.80 19.30
CA ASP A 121 -1.93 -18.66 19.85
C ASP A 121 -3.01 -18.84 18.75
N LEU A 122 -2.63 -18.79 17.48
CA LEU A 122 -3.55 -18.88 16.37
C LEU A 122 -4.05 -20.31 16.08
N ASN A 123 -3.37 -21.36 16.57
CA ASN A 123 -3.74 -22.76 16.39
C ASN A 123 -4.30 -23.06 14.98
N ILE A 124 -3.50 -22.72 13.95
CA ILE A 124 -3.94 -22.77 12.56
C ILE A 124 -3.98 -24.22 12.08
N VAL A 125 -5.11 -24.60 11.49
CA VAL A 125 -5.33 -25.94 10.94
C VAL A 125 -5.93 -25.81 9.55
N ARG A 126 -5.43 -26.58 8.58
CA ARG A 126 -6.09 -26.76 7.27
C ARG A 126 -7.22 -27.78 7.43
N VAL A 127 -8.45 -27.33 7.21
CA VAL A 127 -9.65 -28.18 7.33
C VAL A 127 -10.02 -28.81 5.99
N HIS A 128 -9.82 -28.06 4.90
CA HIS A 128 -10.22 -28.45 3.56
C HIS A 128 -9.31 -27.78 2.53
N ARG A 129 -9.34 -28.24 1.25
CA ARG A 129 -8.55 -27.64 0.16
C ARG A 129 -8.64 -26.12 0.09
N ARG A 130 -9.82 -25.54 0.36
CA ARG A 130 -10.11 -24.10 0.25
C ARG A 130 -10.29 -23.40 1.59
N TRP A 131 -10.18 -24.09 2.73
CA TRP A 131 -10.50 -23.54 4.03
C TRP A 131 -9.51 -23.97 5.09
N GLY A 132 -9.15 -23.01 5.91
CA GLY A 132 -8.45 -23.20 7.17
C GLY A 132 -9.26 -22.66 8.34
N MET A 133 -8.86 -23.04 9.54
CA MET A 133 -9.34 -22.48 10.80
C MET A 133 -8.18 -21.88 11.58
N ALA A 134 -8.46 -20.80 12.29
CA ALA A 134 -7.54 -20.17 13.23
C ALA A 134 -8.29 -19.85 14.51
N SER A 135 -7.61 -19.91 15.66
CA SER A 135 -8.11 -19.43 16.94
C SER A 135 -7.71 -17.99 17.14
N LEU A 136 -8.67 -17.12 17.43
CA LEU A 136 -8.41 -15.70 17.71
C LEU A 136 -8.71 -15.43 19.18
N PRO A 137 -7.76 -14.85 19.95
CA PRO A 137 -7.94 -14.61 21.38
C PRO A 137 -9.20 -13.79 21.68
N LYS A 138 -10.03 -14.26 22.59
CA LYS A 138 -11.33 -13.67 23.00
C LYS A 138 -12.40 -13.55 21.88
N ILE A 139 -12.12 -13.97 20.66
CA ILE A 139 -13.11 -14.06 19.57
C ILE A 139 -13.57 -15.52 19.44
N GLY A 140 -12.62 -16.47 19.35
CA GLY A 140 -12.87 -17.88 19.16
C GLY A 140 -12.32 -18.43 17.87
N ARG A 141 -12.78 -19.61 17.47
CA ARG A 141 -12.36 -20.28 16.24
C ARG A 141 -13.05 -19.65 15.02
N VAL A 142 -12.26 -19.28 14.01
CA VAL A 142 -12.72 -18.62 12.80
C VAL A 142 -12.26 -19.34 11.54
N ARG A 143 -13.09 -19.37 10.51
CA ARG A 143 -12.74 -19.93 9.20
C ARG A 143 -12.11 -18.83 8.34
N PHE A 144 -11.10 -19.22 7.55
CA PHE A 144 -10.50 -18.33 6.55
C PHE A 144 -10.25 -19.06 5.22
N ARG A 145 -10.17 -18.32 4.12
CA ARG A 145 -9.86 -18.87 2.81
C ARG A 145 -8.40 -19.30 2.75
N TRP A 146 -8.20 -20.60 2.49
CA TRP A 146 -6.87 -21.18 2.26
C TRP A 146 -6.49 -20.96 0.80
N THR A 147 -5.58 -20.03 0.53
CA THR A 147 -5.18 -19.64 -0.83
C THR A 147 -3.70 -19.86 -1.11
N LYS A 148 -2.89 -20.06 -0.08
CA LYS A 148 -1.47 -20.41 -0.16
C LYS A 148 -1.13 -21.36 0.97
N ASP A 149 -0.13 -22.18 0.78
CA ASP A 149 0.37 -23.03 1.84
C ASP A 149 1.02 -22.17 2.93
N LEU A 150 0.67 -22.52 4.15
CA LEU A 150 1.17 -21.89 5.37
C LEU A 150 2.01 -22.93 6.13
N PRO A 151 3.09 -22.51 6.80
CA PRO A 151 3.91 -23.41 7.62
C PRO A 151 3.15 -23.77 8.91
N VAL A 152 2.26 -24.75 8.79
CA VAL A 152 1.42 -25.28 9.88
C VAL A 152 1.62 -26.79 9.98
N GLY A 153 1.54 -27.36 11.18
CA GLY A 153 1.71 -28.78 11.43
C GLY A 153 2.26 -29.07 12.81
N LYS A 154 2.48 -30.36 13.12
CA LYS A 154 2.89 -30.82 14.45
C LYS A 154 4.26 -30.28 14.91
N GLN A 155 5.13 -29.89 13.97
CA GLN A 155 6.37 -29.15 14.23
C GLN A 155 6.78 -28.35 12.98
N PRO A 156 6.25 -27.13 12.77
CA PRO A 156 7.00 -26.21 11.91
C PRO A 156 8.33 -25.95 12.64
N GLY A 157 9.46 -26.26 12.03
CA GLY A 157 10.76 -25.98 12.59
C GLY A 157 10.82 -24.50 13.03
N LYS A 158 11.71 -24.16 13.99
CA LYS A 158 11.87 -22.77 14.49
C LYS A 158 11.99 -21.74 13.36
N GLU A 159 12.37 -22.17 12.19
CA GLU A 159 12.70 -21.38 11.01
C GLU A 159 11.49 -21.09 10.11
N ASN A 160 10.58 -22.07 9.96
CA ASN A 160 9.36 -21.95 9.15
C ASN A 160 8.15 -21.86 10.06
N ARG A 161 7.68 -20.64 10.34
CA ARG A 161 6.59 -20.42 11.30
C ARG A 161 5.74 -19.20 10.98
N ILE A 162 4.54 -19.21 11.54
CA ILE A 162 3.72 -18.00 11.62
C ILE A 162 4.09 -17.28 12.90
N THR A 163 4.61 -16.06 12.76
CA THR A 163 5.05 -15.24 13.90
C THR A 163 3.92 -14.45 14.54
N GLY A 164 2.80 -14.30 13.83
CA GLY A 164 1.60 -13.60 14.30
C GLY A 164 0.65 -13.30 13.15
N ALA A 165 -0.40 -12.56 13.45
CA ALA A 165 -1.35 -12.12 12.44
C ALA A 165 -1.90 -10.72 12.75
N ARG A 166 -2.47 -10.08 11.75
CA ARG A 166 -3.25 -8.85 11.89
C ARG A 166 -4.61 -9.03 11.25
N LEU A 167 -5.66 -8.75 12.01
CA LEU A 167 -7.02 -8.65 11.52
C LEU A 167 -7.21 -7.24 10.95
N VAL A 168 -7.88 -7.16 9.80
CA VAL A 168 -8.15 -5.90 9.11
C VAL A 168 -9.56 -5.94 8.54
N LYS A 169 -10.41 -4.96 8.87
CA LYS A 169 -11.73 -4.80 8.27
C LYS A 169 -11.67 -3.81 7.13
N ASP A 170 -12.06 -4.23 5.95
CA ASP A 170 -12.33 -3.33 4.83
C ASP A 170 -13.83 -3.31 4.50
N ALA A 171 -14.24 -2.56 3.48
CA ALA A 171 -15.65 -2.46 3.07
C ALA A 171 -16.26 -3.79 2.57
N LEU A 172 -15.45 -4.83 2.35
CA LEU A 172 -15.90 -6.17 1.95
C LEU A 172 -15.76 -7.20 3.07
N GLY A 173 -15.52 -6.76 4.30
CA GLY A 173 -15.48 -7.58 5.50
C GLY A 173 -14.09 -7.78 6.09
N TRP A 174 -14.01 -8.73 7.01
CA TRP A 174 -12.80 -9.03 7.75
C TRP A 174 -11.81 -9.90 6.98
N HIS A 175 -10.53 -9.60 7.14
CA HIS A 175 -9.39 -10.34 6.61
C HIS A 175 -8.38 -10.59 7.73
N ILE A 176 -7.64 -11.67 7.61
CA ILE A 176 -6.47 -11.97 8.42
C ILE A 176 -5.22 -11.87 7.54
N SER A 177 -4.20 -11.18 8.01
CA SER A 177 -2.88 -11.14 7.39
C SER A 177 -1.91 -11.85 8.31
N PHE A 178 -1.52 -13.07 7.96
CA PHE A 178 -0.51 -13.83 8.69
C PHE A 178 0.87 -13.23 8.41
N ARG A 179 1.68 -13.12 9.45
CA ARG A 179 3.12 -12.86 9.34
C ARG A 179 3.82 -14.21 9.29
N VAL A 180 4.39 -14.52 8.15
CA VAL A 180 5.05 -15.80 7.88
C VAL A 180 6.55 -15.56 7.82
N GLN A 181 7.29 -16.38 8.55
CA GLN A 181 8.74 -16.48 8.47
C GLN A 181 9.09 -17.81 7.85
N THR A 182 9.99 -17.81 6.87
CA THR A 182 10.51 -19.01 6.22
C THR A 182 12.03 -18.91 6.11
N LEU A 183 12.69 -20.05 6.20
CA LEU A 183 14.09 -20.18 5.83
C LEU A 183 14.12 -20.63 4.35
N GLU A 184 14.62 -19.79 3.49
CA GLU A 184 14.67 -20.04 2.05
C GLU A 184 16.14 -20.01 1.58
N ARG A 185 16.44 -20.80 0.56
CA ARG A 185 17.74 -20.72 -0.09
C ARG A 185 17.88 -19.38 -0.79
N VAL A 186 19.04 -18.74 -0.67
CA VAL A 186 19.36 -17.55 -1.47
C VAL A 186 19.28 -17.94 -2.94
N PRO A 187 18.44 -17.27 -3.76
CA PRO A 187 18.27 -17.64 -5.14
C PRO A 187 19.56 -17.43 -5.92
N ASP A 188 19.75 -18.25 -6.94
CA ASP A 188 20.79 -18.03 -7.92
C ASP A 188 20.53 -16.71 -8.69
N ALA A 189 21.58 -16.11 -9.24
CA ALA A 189 21.43 -14.94 -10.08
C ALA A 189 20.52 -15.26 -11.28
N HIS A 190 19.53 -14.43 -11.49
CA HIS A 190 18.56 -14.62 -12.57
C HIS A 190 19.25 -14.42 -13.93
N GLN A 191 19.06 -15.37 -14.84
CA GLN A 191 19.75 -15.38 -16.14
C GLN A 191 18.95 -14.72 -17.27
N GLY A 192 17.74 -14.21 -17.00
CA GLY A 192 16.90 -13.56 -18.00
C GLY A 192 17.46 -12.21 -18.50
N PRO A 193 16.88 -11.63 -19.55
CA PRO A 193 17.29 -10.34 -20.07
C PRO A 193 17.00 -9.18 -19.11
N GLN A 194 17.55 -8.02 -19.43
CA GLN A 194 17.24 -6.74 -18.78
C GLN A 194 16.11 -6.05 -19.51
N VAL A 195 15.23 -5.34 -18.79
CA VAL A 195 14.11 -4.62 -19.38
C VAL A 195 13.93 -3.23 -18.76
N GLY A 196 13.69 -2.23 -19.62
CA GLY A 196 13.19 -0.92 -19.22
C GLY A 196 11.66 -0.94 -19.20
N ILE A 197 11.04 -0.30 -18.22
CA ILE A 197 9.58 -0.24 -18.05
C ILE A 197 9.16 1.21 -17.94
N ASP A 198 8.38 1.67 -18.91
CA ASP A 198 7.63 2.92 -18.79
C ASP A 198 6.28 2.66 -18.16
N VAL A 199 5.89 3.52 -17.20
CA VAL A 199 4.61 3.40 -16.47
C VAL A 199 3.67 4.51 -16.89
N GLY A 200 2.58 4.14 -17.53
CA GLY A 200 1.59 5.05 -18.11
C GLY A 200 0.20 4.93 -17.48
N ILE A 201 -0.73 5.74 -18.00
CA ILE A 201 -2.16 5.70 -17.66
C ILE A 201 -2.92 4.96 -18.77
N THR A 202 -2.61 5.23 -20.02
CA THR A 202 -3.26 4.60 -21.18
C THR A 202 -2.73 3.19 -21.37
N VAL A 203 -1.42 3.05 -21.39
CA VAL A 203 -0.72 1.76 -21.34
C VAL A 203 -0.07 1.68 -19.96
N PRO A 204 -0.62 0.88 -19.05
CA PRO A 204 -0.12 0.78 -17.67
C PRO A 204 1.37 0.44 -17.56
N LEU A 205 1.85 -0.51 -18.36
CA LEU A 205 3.28 -0.83 -18.44
C LEU A 205 3.65 -1.11 -19.91
N ALA A 206 4.59 -0.35 -20.46
CA ALA A 206 5.22 -0.60 -21.75
C ALA A 206 6.68 -1.01 -21.51
N LEU A 207 7.13 -2.09 -22.15
CA LEU A 207 8.44 -2.68 -21.99
C LEU A 207 9.36 -2.33 -23.17
N SER A 208 10.66 -2.30 -22.93
CA SER A 208 11.67 -1.91 -23.92
C SER A 208 11.83 -2.91 -25.08
N ASP A 209 11.36 -4.13 -24.91
CA ASP A 209 11.34 -5.19 -25.94
C ASP A 209 10.09 -5.18 -26.82
N GLY A 210 9.11 -4.33 -26.51
CA GLY A 210 7.88 -4.19 -27.27
C GLY A 210 6.65 -4.83 -26.59
N GLU A 211 6.83 -5.57 -25.50
CA GLU A 211 5.72 -6.11 -24.72
C GLU A 211 4.96 -4.99 -24.02
N THR A 212 3.64 -5.20 -23.83
CA THR A 212 2.77 -4.33 -23.03
C THR A 212 1.94 -5.13 -22.06
N TYR A 213 1.70 -4.54 -20.89
CA TYR A 213 0.74 -5.09 -19.93
C TYR A 213 -0.41 -4.10 -19.76
N GLU A 214 -1.56 -4.49 -20.24
CA GLU A 214 -2.78 -3.70 -20.19
C GLU A 214 -3.81 -4.31 -19.24
N HIS A 215 -4.74 -3.51 -18.81
CA HIS A 215 -5.91 -3.97 -18.08
C HIS A 215 -7.15 -3.21 -18.58
N GLY A 216 -8.28 -3.85 -18.49
CA GLY A 216 -9.55 -3.20 -18.70
C GLY A 216 -9.99 -2.38 -17.48
N GLU A 217 -11.21 -1.87 -17.55
CA GLU A 217 -11.83 -1.18 -16.44
C GLU A 217 -11.99 -2.05 -15.20
N TRP A 218 -11.64 -1.52 -14.03
CA TRP A 218 -11.72 -2.25 -12.76
C TRP A 218 -13.15 -2.57 -12.31
N LEU A 219 -14.12 -1.80 -12.79
CA LEU A 219 -15.55 -2.02 -12.57
C LEU A 219 -16.25 -2.26 -13.89
N THR A 220 -17.26 -3.12 -13.89
CA THR A 220 -18.13 -3.29 -15.05
C THR A 220 -18.93 -2.03 -15.31
N SER A 221 -19.44 -1.81 -16.53
CA SER A 221 -20.25 -0.62 -16.87
C SER A 221 -21.44 -0.45 -15.91
N ARG A 222 -22.09 -1.55 -15.49
CA ARG A 222 -23.18 -1.53 -14.49
C ARG A 222 -22.67 -1.10 -13.11
N GLU A 223 -21.50 -1.57 -12.69
CA GLU A 223 -20.87 -1.19 -11.40
C GLU A 223 -20.43 0.29 -11.42
N GLN A 224 -19.91 0.79 -12.54
CA GLN A 224 -19.55 2.20 -12.73
C GLN A 224 -20.77 3.12 -12.68
N ALA A 225 -21.82 2.80 -13.42
CA ALA A 225 -23.08 3.56 -13.39
C ALA A 225 -23.68 3.59 -11.97
N ARG A 226 -23.64 2.44 -11.26
CA ARG A 226 -24.07 2.36 -9.87
C ARG A 226 -23.21 3.23 -8.95
N LEU A 227 -21.89 3.23 -9.12
CA LEU A 227 -20.97 4.05 -8.33
C LEU A 227 -21.26 5.54 -8.54
N LEU A 228 -21.40 5.98 -9.78
CA LEU A 228 -21.72 7.36 -10.13
C LEU A 228 -23.05 7.81 -9.49
N GLY A 229 -24.11 7.01 -9.61
CA GLY A 229 -25.40 7.31 -9.00
C GLY A 229 -25.37 7.33 -7.46
N LEU A 230 -24.51 6.53 -6.83
CA LEU A 230 -24.29 6.57 -5.39
C LEU A 230 -23.52 7.83 -4.96
N GLU A 231 -22.51 8.22 -5.71
CA GLU A 231 -21.72 9.44 -5.46
C GLU A 231 -22.57 10.71 -5.62
N GLN A 232 -23.41 10.78 -6.64
CA GLN A 232 -24.36 11.87 -6.82
C GLN A 232 -25.35 11.96 -5.64
N ARG A 233 -25.93 10.83 -5.23
CA ARG A 233 -26.84 10.77 -4.06
C ARG A 233 -26.13 11.16 -2.76
N ALA A 234 -24.89 10.73 -2.58
CA ALA A 234 -24.11 11.12 -1.41
C ALA A 234 -23.85 12.63 -1.40
N ALA A 235 -23.45 13.21 -2.54
CA ALA A 235 -23.21 14.65 -2.67
C ALA A 235 -24.48 15.48 -2.39
N GLN A 236 -25.63 15.07 -2.93
CA GLN A 236 -26.92 15.74 -2.67
C GLN A 236 -27.28 15.69 -1.18
N ARG A 237 -27.13 14.54 -0.51
CA ARG A 237 -27.41 14.38 0.93
C ARG A 237 -26.46 15.19 1.78
N GLU A 238 -25.17 15.23 1.40
CA GLU A 238 -24.17 16.03 2.12
C GLU A 238 -24.44 17.53 1.97
N LYS A 239 -24.86 18.02 0.78
CA LYS A 239 -25.23 19.42 0.55
C LYS A 239 -26.42 19.86 1.41
N ARG A 240 -27.35 18.94 1.71
CA ARG A 240 -28.53 19.21 2.55
C ARG A 240 -28.23 19.16 4.06
N ARG A 241 -27.08 18.64 4.45
CA ARG A 241 -26.68 18.50 5.85
C ARG A 241 -26.23 19.85 6.40
N LYS A 242 -26.77 20.23 7.56
CA LYS A 242 -26.36 21.46 8.26
C LYS A 242 -24.95 21.30 8.85
N PRO A 243 -24.15 22.40 8.94
CA PRO A 243 -22.87 22.36 9.65
C PRO A 243 -23.05 21.84 11.08
N GLY A 244 -22.19 20.93 11.53
CA GLY A 244 -22.27 20.31 12.85
C GLY A 244 -23.29 19.17 13.00
N GLU A 245 -24.21 18.98 12.06
CA GLU A 245 -25.18 17.89 12.10
C GLU A 245 -24.50 16.53 11.92
N ARG A 246 -24.97 15.51 12.66
CA ARG A 246 -24.48 14.13 12.51
C ARG A 246 -24.88 13.55 11.16
N THR A 247 -23.97 12.79 10.54
CA THR A 247 -24.24 12.06 9.29
C THR A 247 -25.40 11.09 9.50
N SER A 248 -26.44 11.19 8.65
CA SER A 248 -27.63 10.34 8.72
C SER A 248 -27.29 8.87 8.42
N ARG A 249 -28.08 7.92 8.97
CA ARG A 249 -27.93 6.48 8.66
C ARG A 249 -28.00 6.18 7.18
N ARG A 250 -28.87 6.90 6.43
CA ARG A 250 -29.01 6.76 4.97
C ARG A 250 -27.76 7.20 4.23
N LEU A 251 -27.10 8.26 4.67
CA LEU A 251 -25.85 8.74 4.08
C LEU A 251 -24.70 7.78 4.41
N HIS A 252 -24.61 7.28 5.65
CA HIS A 252 -23.65 6.23 6.00
C HIS A 252 -23.80 4.99 5.11
N HIS A 253 -25.01 4.48 4.96
CA HIS A 253 -25.26 3.33 4.08
C HIS A 253 -24.83 3.58 2.63
N THR A 254 -25.02 4.82 2.13
CA THR A 254 -24.55 5.20 0.79
C THR A 254 -23.01 5.16 0.71
N TYR A 255 -22.33 5.69 1.71
CA TYR A 255 -20.86 5.62 1.77
C TYR A 255 -20.35 4.18 1.87
N ASP A 256 -21.02 3.31 2.60
CA ASP A 256 -20.66 1.88 2.68
C ASP A 256 -20.79 1.19 1.31
N GLN A 257 -21.84 1.49 0.55
CA GLN A 257 -22.01 0.97 -0.81
C GLN A 257 -20.91 1.47 -1.76
N ILE A 258 -20.58 2.78 -1.71
CA ILE A 258 -19.47 3.38 -2.48
C ILE A 258 -18.15 2.71 -2.09
N ALA A 259 -17.88 2.56 -0.80
CA ALA A 259 -16.69 1.91 -0.29
C ALA A 259 -16.58 0.45 -0.76
N GLY A 260 -17.71 -0.28 -0.81
CA GLY A 260 -17.77 -1.64 -1.32
C GLY A 260 -17.37 -1.74 -2.80
N LEU A 261 -17.87 -0.87 -3.67
CA LEU A 261 -17.51 -0.85 -5.09
C LEU A 261 -16.04 -0.46 -5.29
N ARG A 262 -15.57 0.57 -4.59
CA ARG A 262 -14.16 0.99 -4.63
C ARG A 262 -13.22 -0.12 -4.13
N ALA A 263 -13.63 -0.88 -3.12
CA ALA A 263 -12.85 -2.02 -2.63
C ALA A 263 -12.81 -3.18 -3.63
N LYS A 264 -13.87 -3.40 -4.40
CA LYS A 264 -13.87 -4.37 -5.52
C LYS A 264 -12.86 -3.97 -6.60
N ALA A 265 -12.92 -2.70 -7.07
CA ALA A 265 -11.96 -2.16 -8.03
C ALA A 265 -10.53 -2.34 -7.55
N LYS A 266 -10.24 -1.94 -6.31
CA LYS A 266 -8.92 -2.10 -5.69
C LYS A 266 -8.44 -3.56 -5.66
N ARG A 267 -9.32 -4.53 -5.44
CA ARG A 267 -8.95 -5.95 -5.43
C ARG A 267 -8.64 -6.48 -6.81
N ARG A 268 -9.41 -6.08 -7.84
CA ARG A 268 -9.16 -6.45 -9.23
C ARG A 268 -7.83 -5.87 -9.70
N ALA A 269 -7.57 -4.59 -9.41
CA ALA A 269 -6.28 -3.95 -9.70
C ALA A 269 -5.12 -4.67 -9.01
N LEU A 270 -5.30 -5.04 -7.73
CA LEU A 270 -4.28 -5.76 -6.98
C LEU A 270 -3.98 -7.15 -7.56
N ASP A 271 -5.00 -7.89 -8.01
CA ASP A 271 -4.83 -9.20 -8.64
C ASP A 271 -4.05 -9.09 -9.96
N TRP A 272 -4.42 -8.12 -10.80
CA TRP A 272 -3.69 -7.82 -12.03
C TRP A 272 -2.23 -7.46 -11.74
N GLN A 273 -1.97 -6.52 -10.82
CA GLN A 273 -0.60 -6.14 -10.46
C GLN A 273 0.21 -7.33 -9.95
N HIS A 274 -0.40 -8.23 -9.16
CA HIS A 274 0.29 -9.43 -8.71
C HIS A 274 0.65 -10.37 -9.86
N LYS A 275 -0.25 -10.57 -10.83
CA LYS A 275 0.00 -11.43 -12.01
C LYS A 275 1.12 -10.83 -12.87
N THR A 276 0.94 -9.60 -13.31
CA THR A 276 1.89 -8.88 -14.17
C THR A 276 3.28 -8.78 -13.56
N THR A 277 3.38 -8.35 -12.29
CA THR A 277 4.70 -8.26 -11.64
C THR A 277 5.34 -9.62 -11.33
N THR A 278 4.56 -10.71 -11.28
CA THR A 278 5.12 -12.06 -11.17
C THR A 278 5.68 -12.52 -12.49
N ASP A 279 4.98 -12.23 -13.56
CA ASP A 279 5.38 -12.56 -14.92
C ASP A 279 6.68 -11.84 -15.27
N ILE A 280 6.73 -10.52 -15.11
CA ILE A 280 7.95 -9.71 -15.31
C ILE A 280 9.12 -10.26 -14.46
N ALA A 281 8.89 -10.56 -13.18
CA ALA A 281 9.96 -11.04 -12.31
C ALA A 281 10.46 -12.46 -12.64
N ARG A 282 9.69 -13.25 -13.36
CA ARG A 282 10.10 -14.57 -13.88
C ARG A 282 10.91 -14.47 -15.16
N THR A 283 10.59 -13.48 -15.98
CA THR A 283 11.17 -13.33 -17.32
C THR A 283 12.48 -12.57 -17.28
N TYR A 284 12.58 -11.50 -16.50
CA TYR A 284 13.69 -10.55 -16.55
C TYR A 284 14.56 -10.59 -15.29
N SER A 285 15.88 -10.50 -15.50
CA SER A 285 16.88 -10.41 -14.44
C SER A 285 16.94 -9.03 -13.82
N VAL A 286 16.80 -7.99 -14.63
CA VAL A 286 16.80 -6.59 -14.19
C VAL A 286 15.61 -5.89 -14.81
N ALA A 287 14.77 -5.29 -13.95
CA ALA A 287 13.74 -4.35 -14.38
C ALA A 287 14.16 -2.93 -14.00
N VAL A 288 14.11 -2.02 -14.96
CA VAL A 288 14.48 -0.61 -14.77
C VAL A 288 13.24 0.26 -14.91
N VAL A 289 12.99 1.13 -13.95
CA VAL A 289 11.86 2.08 -13.93
C VAL A 289 12.35 3.50 -13.70
N GLU A 290 11.53 4.48 -14.07
CA GLU A 290 11.80 5.87 -13.71
C GLU A 290 11.60 6.12 -12.21
N ALA A 291 12.43 7.02 -11.66
CA ALA A 291 12.26 7.54 -10.30
C ALA A 291 11.21 8.65 -10.25
N LEU A 292 9.94 8.28 -10.45
CA LEU A 292 8.84 9.25 -10.47
C LEU A 292 8.60 9.86 -9.08
N GLN A 293 8.57 11.18 -9.02
CA GLN A 293 8.17 11.92 -7.82
C GLN A 293 6.64 12.08 -7.79
N ILE A 294 5.95 11.10 -7.22
CA ILE A 294 4.47 11.08 -7.12
C ILE A 294 3.92 12.24 -6.26
N THR A 295 4.79 12.96 -5.54
CA THR A 295 4.41 14.14 -4.74
C THR A 295 3.87 15.32 -5.56
N MET A 296 4.20 15.43 -6.86
CA MET A 296 3.70 16.48 -7.75
C MET A 296 2.18 16.41 -8.00
N VAL A 297 1.57 15.27 -7.71
CA VAL A 297 0.15 14.97 -7.95
C VAL A 297 -0.78 15.62 -6.90
N LYS A 298 -0.26 16.10 -5.77
CA LYS A 298 -1.09 16.51 -4.62
C LYS A 298 -1.65 17.93 -4.66
N SER A 299 -1.19 18.82 -5.53
CA SER A 299 -1.49 20.25 -5.48
C SER A 299 -2.43 20.76 -6.59
N ALA A 300 -3.43 19.98 -7.00
CA ALA A 300 -4.35 20.42 -8.07
C ALA A 300 -5.11 21.72 -7.73
N ARG A 301 -5.45 21.91 -6.45
CA ARG A 301 -6.25 23.07 -5.98
C ARG A 301 -5.42 24.31 -5.69
N GLY A 302 -4.10 24.19 -5.57
CA GLY A 302 -3.25 25.30 -5.13
C GLY A 302 -3.44 25.68 -3.66
N THR A 303 -3.05 26.88 -3.31
CA THR A 303 -3.26 27.53 -2.01
C THR A 303 -4.32 28.62 -2.12
N ILE A 304 -4.70 29.27 -1.01
CA ILE A 304 -5.61 30.44 -1.02
C ILE A 304 -4.94 31.61 -1.75
N GLU A 305 -3.62 31.78 -1.56
CA GLU A 305 -2.82 32.84 -2.18
C GLU A 305 -2.55 32.58 -3.67
N GLU A 306 -2.38 31.30 -4.05
CA GLU A 306 -2.15 30.86 -5.42
C GLU A 306 -3.16 29.76 -5.80
N PRO A 307 -4.38 30.14 -6.24
CA PRO A 307 -5.40 29.19 -6.66
C PRO A 307 -4.93 28.34 -7.85
N GLY A 308 -5.19 27.05 -7.80
CA GLY A 308 -4.79 26.14 -8.87
C GLY A 308 -5.55 26.38 -10.17
N LYS A 309 -4.84 26.37 -11.29
CA LYS A 309 -5.43 26.46 -12.64
C LYS A 309 -5.79 25.04 -13.14
N ASN A 310 -6.87 24.92 -13.90
CA ASN A 310 -7.37 23.64 -14.48
C ASN A 310 -7.60 22.54 -13.43
N VAL A 311 -8.19 22.90 -12.29
CA VAL A 311 -8.36 22.04 -11.11
C VAL A 311 -9.10 20.74 -11.45
N ALA A 312 -10.15 20.80 -12.29
CA ALA A 312 -10.94 19.62 -12.70
C ALA A 312 -10.09 18.62 -13.49
N GLN A 313 -9.32 19.09 -14.50
CA GLN A 313 -8.44 18.24 -15.31
C GLN A 313 -7.33 17.64 -14.47
N LYS A 314 -6.64 18.45 -13.64
CA LYS A 314 -5.59 17.97 -12.73
C LYS A 314 -6.11 16.98 -11.71
N SER A 315 -7.31 17.18 -11.18
CA SER A 315 -7.96 16.24 -10.26
C SER A 315 -8.34 14.93 -10.95
N GLY A 316 -8.78 14.99 -12.22
CA GLY A 316 -9.03 13.82 -13.07
C GLY A 316 -7.74 13.01 -13.30
N LEU A 317 -6.68 13.68 -13.76
CA LEU A 317 -5.36 13.08 -13.96
C LEU A 317 -4.82 12.44 -12.67
N ASN A 318 -4.90 13.17 -11.55
CA ASN A 318 -4.48 12.65 -10.25
C ASN A 318 -5.25 11.41 -9.82
N ARG A 319 -6.54 11.35 -10.14
CA ARG A 319 -7.38 10.17 -9.88
C ARG A 319 -6.92 8.97 -10.72
N SER A 320 -6.65 9.17 -12.01
CA SER A 320 -6.12 8.14 -12.90
C SER A 320 -4.78 7.61 -12.41
N ILE A 321 -3.80 8.49 -12.17
CA ILE A 321 -2.47 8.10 -11.63
C ILE A 321 -2.60 7.34 -10.31
N SER A 322 -3.49 7.78 -9.42
CA SER A 322 -3.74 7.09 -8.14
C SER A 322 -4.39 5.71 -8.35
N GLY A 323 -5.19 5.56 -9.41
CA GLY A 323 -5.81 4.30 -9.82
C GLY A 323 -4.79 3.25 -10.25
N GLU A 324 -3.76 3.67 -10.99
CA GLU A 324 -2.68 2.79 -11.47
C GLU A 324 -1.75 2.31 -10.34
N ALA A 325 -1.69 3.06 -9.24
CA ALA A 325 -0.91 2.71 -8.05
C ALA A 325 0.55 2.29 -8.35
N TRP A 326 1.25 3.05 -9.20
CA TRP A 326 2.63 2.80 -9.65
C TRP A 326 3.60 2.47 -8.52
N GLY A 327 3.53 3.17 -7.38
CA GLY A 327 4.37 2.89 -6.22
C GLY A 327 4.19 1.46 -5.68
N ARG A 328 3.00 0.88 -5.79
CA ARG A 328 2.72 -0.51 -5.41
C ARG A 328 3.33 -1.48 -6.42
N THR A 329 3.19 -1.21 -7.71
CA THR A 329 3.80 -2.00 -8.79
C THR A 329 5.31 -2.07 -8.60
N VAL A 330 5.98 -0.93 -8.40
CA VAL A 330 7.41 -0.84 -8.10
C VAL A 330 7.79 -1.64 -6.85
N THR A 331 7.02 -1.52 -5.77
CA THR A 331 7.24 -2.31 -4.55
C THR A 331 7.13 -3.81 -4.80
N MET A 332 6.12 -4.24 -5.60
CA MET A 332 5.94 -5.65 -5.95
C MET A 332 7.08 -6.18 -6.82
N LEU A 333 7.51 -5.43 -7.82
CA LEU A 333 8.66 -5.77 -8.64
C LEU A 333 9.93 -5.92 -7.80
N THR A 334 10.19 -4.98 -6.88
CA THR A 334 11.38 -5.02 -6.02
C THR A 334 11.51 -6.35 -5.27
N TYR A 335 10.48 -6.77 -4.52
CA TYR A 335 10.62 -8.00 -3.73
C TYR A 335 10.47 -9.27 -4.57
N LYS A 336 9.74 -9.23 -5.69
CA LYS A 336 9.58 -10.41 -6.54
C LYS A 336 10.82 -10.70 -7.36
N LEU A 337 11.45 -9.68 -7.95
CA LEU A 337 12.74 -9.82 -8.60
C LEU A 337 13.80 -10.35 -7.63
N ALA A 338 13.90 -9.76 -6.44
CA ALA A 338 14.83 -10.24 -5.42
C ALA A 338 14.60 -11.71 -5.05
N ARG A 339 13.35 -12.19 -5.07
CA ARG A 339 13.01 -13.61 -4.84
C ARG A 339 13.45 -14.54 -5.96
N GLN A 340 13.63 -14.02 -7.17
CA GLN A 340 14.09 -14.74 -8.35
C GLN A 340 15.59 -14.53 -8.64
N GLY A 341 16.32 -13.86 -7.73
CA GLY A 341 17.74 -13.52 -7.94
C GLY A 341 17.97 -12.36 -8.90
N GLY A 342 16.92 -11.62 -9.23
CA GLY A 342 16.95 -10.41 -10.04
C GLY A 342 16.95 -9.12 -9.23
N THR A 343 17.00 -7.98 -9.90
CA THR A 343 17.04 -6.65 -9.26
C THR A 343 16.10 -5.65 -9.92
N LEU A 344 15.63 -4.66 -9.15
CA LEU A 344 14.96 -3.48 -9.66
C LEU A 344 15.90 -2.29 -9.57
N ALA A 345 16.13 -1.61 -10.68
CA ALA A 345 16.87 -0.35 -10.74
C ALA A 345 15.94 0.84 -11.02
N LYS A 346 16.37 2.03 -10.61
CA LYS A 346 15.68 3.28 -10.92
C LYS A 346 16.62 4.23 -11.63
N VAL A 347 16.11 4.95 -12.62
CA VAL A 347 16.85 5.98 -13.37
C VAL A 347 16.16 7.34 -13.27
N PRO A 348 16.86 8.46 -13.50
CA PRO A 348 16.24 9.78 -13.59
C PRO A 348 15.16 9.83 -14.66
N ALA A 349 14.00 10.43 -14.35
CA ALA A 349 12.86 10.55 -15.26
C ALA A 349 13.05 11.66 -16.36
N PRO A 350 13.76 12.80 -16.14
CA PRO A 350 13.79 13.86 -17.14
C PRO A 350 14.35 13.43 -18.48
N GLY A 351 13.58 13.68 -19.54
CA GLY A 351 14.03 13.52 -20.95
C GLY A 351 13.71 12.16 -21.59
N THR A 352 13.42 11.11 -20.86
CA THR A 352 13.18 9.75 -21.37
C THR A 352 12.12 9.67 -22.45
N SER A 353 11.01 10.38 -22.31
CA SER A 353 9.89 10.40 -23.26
C SER A 353 10.11 11.30 -24.48
N ARG A 354 11.13 12.18 -24.47
CA ARG A 354 11.45 13.13 -25.56
C ARG A 354 12.69 12.76 -26.34
N ARG A 355 13.49 11.83 -25.84
CA ARG A 355 14.71 11.33 -26.45
C ARG A 355 14.37 10.25 -27.47
N CYS A 356 14.98 10.30 -28.63
CA CYS A 356 14.92 9.21 -29.61
C CYS A 356 15.78 8.03 -29.11
N SER A 357 15.20 6.83 -29.03
CA SER A 357 15.94 5.64 -28.59
C SER A 357 16.96 5.14 -29.61
N ALA A 358 16.84 5.56 -30.88
CA ALA A 358 17.76 5.17 -31.95
C ALA A 358 18.98 6.10 -32.02
N CYS A 359 18.80 7.42 -32.14
CA CYS A 359 19.91 8.36 -32.32
C CYS A 359 20.24 9.23 -31.11
N GLY A 360 19.41 9.23 -30.07
CA GLY A 360 19.64 10.02 -28.87
C GLY A 360 19.20 11.49 -28.93
N LEU A 361 18.75 12.02 -30.09
CA LEU A 361 18.25 13.39 -30.20
C LEU A 361 17.09 13.60 -29.22
N THR A 362 17.16 14.68 -28.45
CA THR A 362 16.12 15.02 -27.48
C THR A 362 15.42 16.31 -27.90
N THR A 363 14.17 16.20 -28.35
CA THR A 363 13.34 17.34 -28.72
C THR A 363 11.85 17.07 -28.42
N PRO A 364 11.12 18.08 -27.89
CA PRO A 364 9.68 17.94 -27.60
C PRO A 364 8.85 17.60 -28.84
N SER A 365 9.23 18.10 -30.02
CA SER A 365 8.49 17.89 -31.27
C SER A 365 8.55 16.50 -31.85
N SER A 366 9.45 15.63 -31.34
CA SER A 366 9.52 14.23 -31.75
C SER A 366 8.36 13.37 -31.22
N ARG A 367 7.80 13.69 -30.04
CA ARG A 367 6.58 13.03 -29.53
C ARG A 367 5.36 13.73 -30.09
N GLN A 368 4.81 13.20 -31.19
CA GLN A 368 3.67 13.80 -31.91
C GLN A 368 2.34 13.60 -31.19
N THR A 369 2.13 12.41 -30.64
CA THR A 369 0.94 12.06 -29.87
C THR A 369 1.28 11.28 -28.62
N GLN A 370 0.27 10.85 -27.87
CA GLN A 370 0.45 9.95 -26.73
C GLN A 370 1.14 8.64 -27.15
N ALA A 371 0.77 8.11 -28.32
CA ALA A 371 1.24 6.81 -28.79
C ALA A 371 2.34 6.89 -29.86
N LEU A 372 2.49 8.02 -30.56
CA LEU A 372 3.39 8.13 -31.71
C LEU A 372 4.61 9.02 -31.41
N PHE A 373 5.77 8.45 -31.63
CA PHE A 373 7.05 9.15 -31.66
C PHE A 373 7.63 9.11 -33.08
N VAL A 374 8.03 10.26 -33.62
CA VAL A 374 8.72 10.40 -34.90
C VAL A 374 9.96 11.25 -34.69
N CYS A 375 11.12 10.69 -34.91
CA CYS A 375 12.38 11.39 -34.73
C CYS A 375 12.49 12.60 -35.70
N ARG A 376 12.89 13.75 -35.18
CA ARG A 376 13.09 14.99 -35.95
C ARG A 376 14.51 15.15 -36.49
N ASN A 377 15.38 14.17 -36.25
CA ASN A 377 16.67 14.10 -36.92
C ASN A 377 16.45 13.48 -38.32
N SER A 378 16.76 14.25 -39.38
CA SER A 378 16.63 13.83 -40.78
C SER A 378 17.40 12.54 -41.07
N ASP A 379 18.58 12.38 -40.47
CA ASP A 379 19.47 11.25 -40.71
C ASP A 379 19.06 9.98 -39.96
N CYS A 380 18.11 10.10 -39.01
CA CYS A 380 17.64 8.98 -38.21
C CYS A 380 16.34 8.35 -38.75
N GLY A 381 15.36 9.19 -39.06
CA GLY A 381 14.04 8.77 -39.57
C GLY A 381 13.26 7.78 -38.71
N TRP A 382 13.71 7.45 -37.48
CA TRP A 382 13.06 6.46 -36.64
C TRP A 382 11.65 6.89 -36.20
N SER A 383 10.68 6.00 -36.35
CA SER A 383 9.32 6.18 -35.92
C SER A 383 8.80 4.94 -35.20
N GLY A 384 7.94 5.11 -34.19
CA GLY A 384 7.37 4.01 -33.45
C GLY A 384 6.51 4.43 -32.26
N ASN A 385 6.14 3.45 -31.44
CA ASN A 385 5.34 3.70 -30.24
C ASN A 385 6.14 4.52 -29.23
N ALA A 386 5.54 5.62 -28.72
CA ALA A 386 6.20 6.57 -27.83
C ALA A 386 6.53 5.98 -26.46
N ASP A 387 5.70 5.08 -25.94
CA ASP A 387 5.88 4.47 -24.62
C ASP A 387 6.98 3.39 -24.68
N HIS A 388 7.08 2.61 -25.78
CA HIS A 388 8.20 1.72 -26.01
C HIS A 388 9.52 2.49 -26.25
N ASN A 389 9.47 3.64 -26.92
CA ASN A 389 10.65 4.51 -27.06
C ASN A 389 11.13 4.98 -25.68
N ALA A 390 10.21 5.40 -24.80
CA ALA A 390 10.54 5.79 -23.44
C ALA A 390 11.14 4.61 -22.63
N ALA A 391 10.55 3.43 -22.71
CA ALA A 391 11.05 2.23 -22.05
C ALA A 391 12.47 1.84 -22.51
N ARG A 392 12.79 1.98 -23.81
CA ARG A 392 14.14 1.78 -24.35
C ARG A 392 15.12 2.81 -23.81
N ASN A 393 14.73 4.07 -23.70
CA ASN A 393 15.55 5.11 -23.11
C ASN A 393 15.81 4.88 -21.60
N ILE A 394 14.83 4.40 -20.86
CA ILE A 394 14.96 3.99 -19.47
C ILE A 394 16.03 2.90 -19.32
N LEU A 395 15.97 1.86 -20.15
CA LEU A 395 16.97 0.80 -20.16
C LEU A 395 18.36 1.30 -20.57
N HIS A 396 18.42 2.19 -21.59
CA HIS A 396 19.67 2.81 -22.04
C HIS A 396 20.35 3.61 -20.92
N LEU A 397 19.62 4.44 -20.19
CA LEU A 397 20.16 5.19 -19.04
C LEU A 397 20.76 4.27 -17.99
N TYR A 398 20.11 3.16 -17.69
CA TYR A 398 20.64 2.16 -16.76
C TYR A 398 21.99 1.59 -17.26
N ARG A 399 22.06 1.21 -18.54
CA ARG A 399 23.28 0.66 -19.16
C ARG A 399 24.42 1.67 -19.21
N MET A 400 24.11 2.95 -19.28
CA MET A 400 25.08 4.06 -19.21
C MET A 400 25.50 4.41 -17.76
N GLY A 401 25.08 3.64 -16.76
CA GLY A 401 25.46 3.86 -15.36
C GLY A 401 24.67 4.95 -14.62
N HIS A 402 23.59 5.48 -15.18
CA HIS A 402 22.74 6.48 -14.51
C HIS A 402 21.74 5.87 -13.52
N ALA A 403 22.00 4.67 -13.02
CA ALA A 403 21.16 4.08 -11.98
C ALA A 403 21.22 4.92 -10.70
N LEU A 404 20.06 5.32 -10.19
CA LEU A 404 19.95 5.94 -8.88
C LEU A 404 20.12 4.83 -7.83
N ILE A 405 21.26 4.83 -7.16
CA ILE A 405 21.47 3.96 -6.00
C ILE A 405 20.45 4.42 -4.95
N PRO A 406 19.59 3.53 -4.42
CA PRO A 406 18.76 3.90 -3.29
C PRO A 406 19.70 4.35 -2.17
N ALA A 407 19.64 5.63 -1.80
CA ALA A 407 20.42 6.10 -0.67
C ALA A 407 20.01 5.25 0.55
N ALA A 408 20.90 4.41 1.01
CA ALA A 408 20.71 3.67 2.22
C ALA A 408 20.39 4.66 3.34
N GLY A 409 19.11 4.74 3.72
CA GLY A 409 18.68 5.51 4.88
C GLY A 409 18.52 7.03 4.76
N ARG A 410 18.65 7.68 3.61
CA ARG A 410 18.30 9.11 3.50
C ARG A 410 16.79 9.27 3.28
N ALA A 411 16.11 9.67 4.35
CA ALA A 411 14.78 10.25 4.29
C ALA A 411 14.79 11.45 3.33
N VAL A 412 13.88 11.45 2.35
CA VAL A 412 13.61 12.63 1.54
C VAL A 412 13.29 13.76 2.51
N ALA A 413 14.07 14.84 2.46
CA ALA A 413 13.85 16.04 3.26
C ALA A 413 12.43 16.55 2.93
N ARG A 414 11.49 16.33 3.84
CA ARG A 414 10.16 16.92 3.78
C ARG A 414 10.24 18.32 4.37
N ARG A 415 9.59 19.28 3.70
CA ARG A 415 9.37 20.64 4.17
C ARG A 415 9.06 20.64 5.68
N ALA A 416 9.68 21.58 6.39
CA ALA A 416 9.42 21.86 7.80
C ALA A 416 7.90 21.95 8.07
N PRO A 417 7.41 21.44 9.19
CA PRO A 417 6.02 21.58 9.56
C PRO A 417 5.70 23.07 9.69
N ARG A 418 4.66 23.55 8.98
CA ARG A 418 4.09 24.87 9.22
C ARG A 418 3.67 24.92 10.70
N VAL A 419 4.34 25.76 11.46
CA VAL A 419 3.90 26.19 12.78
C VAL A 419 2.61 26.98 12.54
N GLN A 420 1.48 26.44 12.99
CA GLN A 420 0.26 27.24 13.07
C GLN A 420 0.49 28.32 14.15
N PRO A 421 0.20 29.60 13.87
CA PRO A 421 0.24 30.62 14.92
C PRO A 421 -0.81 30.24 15.97
N ALA A 422 -0.41 30.30 17.23
CA ALA A 422 -1.30 30.17 18.36
C ALA A 422 -2.35 31.30 18.25
N THR A 423 -3.61 30.91 18.01
CA THR A 423 -4.73 31.83 18.20
C THR A 423 -4.85 32.07 19.70
N ALA A 424 -4.48 33.28 20.11
CA ALA A 424 -4.85 33.82 21.41
C ALA A 424 -6.37 33.98 21.47
N ARG A 425 -6.91 33.58 22.59
CA ARG A 425 -8.22 33.66 23.26
C ARG A 425 -9.07 32.41 23.23
#